data_9a4db60e98d1f45a5d7f6cb69569b88f
#
_entry.id   9a4db60e98d1f45a5d7f6cb69569b88f
#
_cell.length_a   1.000
_cell.length_b   1.000
_cell.length_c   1.000
_cell.angle_alpha   90.00
_cell.angle_beta   90.00
_cell.angle_gamma   90.00
#
_symmetry.space_group_name_H-M   'P 1'
#
loop_
_entity.id
_entity.type
_entity.pdbx_description
1 polymer ?
#
loop_
_entity_poly.entity_id
_entity_poly.type
_entity_poly.pdbx_seq_one_letter_code
_entity_poly.pdbx_strand_id
1 'polypeptide(L)'
;AFVMQAGRTVKGMCKAATDGYVSQTGHPLVDKILSRGGLTSMSFVVFLLLIAMTLGGILEGTGALGVVVDRMTRSVTSPGGLILATLVSCYLMTIGTGNGMLSIIVPARAFEKKFRDMGIQSRVLSRTLEDAVTLGIALVPYSMAAFFIVGVLKIDAMQYIPDAFVNWIVPIFSLTYGFTGFAIWKINKDAGNAPAESEA
;
A
#
# COMPACT_ATOMS: atom_id res chain seq x y z
N ALA A 1 9.99 2.13 28.94
CA ALA A 1 10.61 0.82 28.71
C ALA A 1 12.09 0.95 28.34
N PHE A 2 12.46 1.68 27.29
CA PHE A 2 13.85 1.85 26.84
C PHE A 2 14.81 2.38 27.93
N VAL A 3 14.40 3.43 28.65
CA VAL A 3 15.20 4.06 29.72
C VAL A 3 15.41 3.12 30.92
N MET A 4 14.46 2.22 31.18
CA MET A 4 14.55 1.27 32.29
C MET A 4 15.43 0.05 31.98
N GLN A 5 15.49 -0.39 30.72
CA GLN A 5 16.19 -1.61 30.33
C GLN A 5 17.66 -1.39 29.92
N ALA A 6 18.02 -0.19 29.45
CA ALA A 6 19.38 0.11 28.97
C ALA A 6 20.33 0.65 30.03
N GLY A 7 20.08 0.39 31.32
CA GLY A 7 20.98 0.78 32.42
C GLY A 7 21.17 2.30 32.56
N ARG A 8 20.20 3.10 32.12
CA ARG A 8 20.16 4.59 32.21
C ARG A 8 21.34 5.32 31.56
N THR A 9 22.13 4.65 30.73
CA THR A 9 23.25 5.27 30.04
C THR A 9 22.91 5.50 28.58
N VAL A 10 23.13 6.69 28.03
CA VAL A 10 22.90 7.02 26.61
C VAL A 10 23.59 6.01 25.69
N LYS A 11 24.82 5.63 26.01
CA LYS A 11 25.57 4.59 25.26
C LYS A 11 24.86 3.23 25.26
N GLY A 12 24.28 2.82 26.39
CA GLY A 12 23.49 1.58 26.48
C GLY A 12 22.21 1.64 25.67
N MET A 13 21.55 2.81 25.65
CA MET A 13 20.36 3.04 24.82
C MET A 13 20.67 2.98 23.33
N CYS A 14 21.75 3.62 22.90
CA CYS A 14 22.19 3.56 21.51
C CYS A 14 22.57 2.12 21.10
N LYS A 15 23.28 1.40 21.96
CA LYS A 15 23.64 0.00 21.72
C LYS A 15 22.40 -0.89 21.61
N ALA A 16 21.43 -0.76 22.50
CA ALA A 16 20.20 -1.53 22.45
C ALA A 16 19.35 -1.18 21.19
N ALA A 17 19.38 0.06 20.73
CA ALA A 17 18.73 0.47 19.48
C ALA A 17 19.44 -0.12 18.24
N THR A 18 20.77 -0.19 18.26
CA THR A 18 21.58 -0.67 17.13
C THR A 18 21.61 -2.20 17.08
N ASP A 19 22.00 -2.84 18.17
CA ASP A 19 22.25 -4.30 18.23
C ASP A 19 21.01 -5.09 18.66
N GLY A 20 20.01 -4.40 19.21
CA GLY A 20 18.80 -5.00 19.76
C GLY A 20 18.91 -5.34 21.24
N TYR A 21 17.85 -5.94 21.75
CA TYR A 21 17.73 -6.37 23.14
C TYR A 21 17.63 -7.88 23.20
N VAL A 22 18.43 -8.50 24.05
CA VAL A 22 18.40 -9.93 24.35
C VAL A 22 17.80 -10.09 25.74
N SER A 23 16.64 -10.72 25.82
CA SER A 23 15.96 -11.02 27.10
C SER A 23 16.56 -12.24 27.77
N GLN A 24 16.64 -12.19 29.08
CA GLN A 24 17.13 -13.30 29.95
C GLN A 24 16.16 -13.46 31.13
N THR A 25 14.91 -13.85 30.83
CA THR A 25 13.89 -14.08 31.87
C THR A 25 13.90 -15.50 32.41
N GLY A 26 14.65 -16.42 31.77
CA GLY A 26 14.69 -17.83 32.13
C GLY A 26 13.56 -18.68 31.53
N HIS A 27 12.64 -18.07 30.79
CA HIS A 27 11.60 -18.77 30.04
C HIS A 27 11.87 -18.73 28.53
N PRO A 28 12.20 -19.86 27.88
CA PRO A 28 12.65 -19.86 26.46
C PRO A 28 11.66 -19.22 25.48
N LEU A 29 10.34 -19.40 25.70
CA LEU A 29 9.31 -18.80 24.83
C LEU A 29 9.23 -17.28 25.00
N VAL A 30 9.33 -16.80 26.24
CA VAL A 30 9.30 -15.36 26.56
C VAL A 30 10.56 -14.69 26.03
N ASP A 31 11.71 -15.31 26.23
CA ASP A 31 13.00 -14.79 25.75
C ASP A 31 13.05 -14.73 24.22
N LYS A 32 12.48 -15.71 23.52
CA LYS A 32 12.37 -15.70 22.07
C LYS A 32 11.47 -14.56 21.53
N ILE A 33 10.40 -14.22 22.25
CA ILE A 33 9.47 -13.14 21.86
C ILE A 33 10.08 -11.78 22.17
N LEU A 34 10.73 -11.62 23.32
CA LEU A 34 11.26 -10.35 23.79
C LEU A 34 12.64 -10.01 23.18
N SER A 35 13.41 -11.02 22.78
CA SER A 35 14.70 -10.80 22.12
C SER A 35 14.46 -10.39 20.69
N ARG A 36 14.69 -9.11 20.40
CA ARG A 36 14.55 -8.53 19.06
C ARG A 36 15.86 -7.91 18.61
N GLY A 37 16.23 -8.19 17.36
CA GLY A 37 17.38 -7.52 16.74
C GLY A 37 17.09 -6.02 16.60
N GLY A 38 18.14 -5.21 16.74
CA GLY A 38 18.07 -3.76 16.53
C GLY A 38 18.10 -3.38 15.05
N LEU A 39 18.46 -2.11 14.77
CA LEU A 39 18.65 -1.59 13.42
C LEU A 39 19.57 -2.47 12.55
N THR A 40 20.61 -3.06 13.15
CA THR A 40 21.56 -3.94 12.45
C THR A 40 20.87 -5.16 11.86
N SER A 41 19.89 -5.73 12.54
CA SER A 41 19.15 -6.90 12.03
C SER A 41 18.23 -6.56 10.85
N MET A 42 17.88 -5.28 10.69
CA MET A 42 17.04 -4.75 9.62
C MET A 42 17.84 -4.04 8.52
N SER A 43 19.17 -3.96 8.66
CA SER A 43 20.03 -3.21 7.72
C SER A 43 19.91 -3.71 6.28
N PHE A 44 19.82 -5.02 6.08
CA PHE A 44 19.61 -5.61 4.77
C PHE A 44 18.26 -5.19 4.15
N VAL A 45 17.19 -5.16 4.96
CA VAL A 45 15.87 -4.70 4.53
C VAL A 45 15.90 -3.22 4.14
N VAL A 46 16.56 -2.38 4.95
CA VAL A 46 16.73 -0.95 4.64
C VAL A 46 17.50 -0.75 3.34
N PHE A 47 18.55 -1.52 3.13
CA PHE A 47 19.34 -1.46 1.89
C PHE A 47 18.52 -1.84 0.66
N LEU A 48 17.74 -2.92 0.73
CA LEU A 48 16.82 -3.31 -0.33
C LEU A 48 15.75 -2.25 -0.60
N LEU A 49 15.21 -1.62 0.47
CA LEU A 49 14.27 -0.52 0.33
C LEU A 49 14.87 0.66 -0.44
N LEU A 50 16.10 1.04 -0.13
CA LEU A 50 16.79 2.14 -0.82
C LEU A 50 16.94 1.84 -2.33
N ILE A 51 17.32 0.61 -2.68
CA ILE A 51 17.42 0.20 -4.09
C ILE A 51 16.06 0.23 -4.76
N ALA A 52 15.03 -0.33 -4.13
CA ALA A 52 13.68 -0.36 -4.69
C ALA A 52 13.10 1.05 -4.87
N MET A 53 13.30 1.94 -3.89
CA MET A 53 12.86 3.34 -3.98
C MET A 53 13.60 4.11 -5.06
N THR A 54 14.91 3.85 -5.26
CA THR A 54 15.68 4.46 -6.33
C THR A 54 15.15 4.03 -7.71
N LEU A 55 14.91 2.74 -7.90
CA LEU A 55 14.32 2.22 -9.13
C LEU A 55 12.92 2.82 -9.39
N GLY A 56 12.06 2.83 -8.37
CA GLY A 56 10.74 3.44 -8.44
C GLY A 56 10.79 4.93 -8.80
N GLY A 57 11.71 5.68 -8.19
CA GLY A 57 11.93 7.10 -8.50
C GLY A 57 12.41 7.35 -9.94
N ILE A 58 13.26 6.49 -10.49
CA ILE A 58 13.68 6.56 -11.89
C ILE A 58 12.48 6.33 -12.83
N LEU A 59 11.67 5.31 -12.57
CA LEU A 59 10.47 5.01 -13.37
C LEU A 59 9.43 6.14 -13.30
N GLU A 60 9.27 6.76 -12.14
CA GLU A 60 8.43 7.95 -11.97
C GLU A 60 8.98 9.15 -12.75
N GLY A 61 10.29 9.43 -12.59
CA GLY A 61 10.96 10.55 -13.24
C GLY A 61 10.91 10.48 -14.78
N THR A 62 10.86 9.28 -15.37
CA THR A 62 10.66 9.10 -16.81
C THR A 62 9.25 9.44 -17.29
N GLY A 63 8.26 9.49 -16.39
CA GLY A 63 6.85 9.69 -16.72
C GLY A 63 6.19 8.54 -17.50
N ALA A 64 6.91 7.48 -17.78
CA ALA A 64 6.44 6.36 -18.61
C ALA A 64 5.17 5.71 -18.06
N LEU A 65 5.12 5.50 -16.74
CA LEU A 65 3.96 4.90 -16.06
C LEU A 65 2.72 5.82 -16.15
N GLY A 66 2.91 7.14 -16.03
CA GLY A 66 1.83 8.12 -16.18
C GLY A 66 1.19 8.06 -17.56
N VAL A 67 1.99 7.97 -18.62
CA VAL A 67 1.49 7.85 -19.99
C VAL A 67 0.63 6.60 -20.19
N VAL A 68 1.04 5.47 -19.60
CA VAL A 68 0.26 4.21 -19.65
C VAL A 68 -1.09 4.38 -18.97
N VAL A 69 -1.11 4.94 -17.75
CA VAL A 69 -2.33 5.20 -16.99
C VAL A 69 -3.28 6.15 -17.72
N ASP A 70 -2.76 7.23 -18.30
CA ASP A 70 -3.56 8.17 -19.08
C ASP A 70 -4.18 7.53 -20.33
N ARG A 71 -3.44 6.66 -21.00
CA ARG A 71 -3.95 5.92 -22.15
C ARG A 71 -5.07 4.97 -21.78
N MET A 72 -4.93 4.27 -20.64
CA MET A 72 -5.97 3.38 -20.11
C MET A 72 -7.24 4.16 -19.76
N THR A 73 -7.11 5.33 -19.13
CA THR A 73 -8.25 6.21 -18.78
C THR A 73 -9.07 6.61 -20.00
N ARG A 74 -8.43 6.89 -21.12
CA ARG A 74 -9.11 7.32 -22.37
C ARG A 74 -9.90 6.20 -23.03
N SER A 75 -9.49 4.95 -22.89
CA SER A 75 -10.09 3.79 -23.55
C SER A 75 -11.37 3.30 -22.89
N VAL A 76 -11.73 3.83 -21.73
CA VAL A 76 -12.83 3.32 -20.90
C VAL A 76 -14.14 4.02 -21.23
N THR A 77 -15.22 3.23 -21.44
CA THR A 77 -16.56 3.71 -21.76
C THR A 77 -17.64 3.22 -20.79
N SER A 78 -17.36 2.21 -19.97
CA SER A 78 -18.34 1.62 -19.05
C SER A 78 -17.88 1.72 -17.58
N PRO A 79 -18.80 1.75 -16.61
CA PRO A 79 -18.46 1.81 -15.18
C PRO A 79 -17.61 0.63 -14.71
N GLY A 80 -17.94 -0.59 -15.12
CA GLY A 80 -17.16 -1.79 -14.79
C GLY A 80 -15.77 -1.75 -15.42
N GLY A 81 -15.68 -1.30 -16.70
CA GLY A 81 -14.40 -1.07 -17.36
C GLY A 81 -13.57 0.01 -16.66
N LEU A 82 -14.20 1.03 -16.08
CA LEU A 82 -13.50 2.07 -15.34
C LEU A 82 -12.85 1.53 -14.06
N ILE A 83 -13.58 0.71 -13.30
CA ILE A 83 -13.04 0.05 -12.11
C ILE A 83 -11.91 -0.91 -12.47
N LEU A 84 -12.10 -1.73 -13.53
CA LEU A 84 -11.05 -2.63 -14.02
C LEU A 84 -9.79 -1.86 -14.44
N ALA A 85 -9.93 -0.80 -15.22
CA ALA A 85 -8.80 0.03 -15.67
C ALA A 85 -8.08 0.67 -14.48
N THR A 86 -8.82 1.13 -13.46
CA THR A 86 -8.22 1.69 -12.24
C THR A 86 -7.43 0.62 -11.49
N LEU A 87 -8.00 -0.57 -11.26
CA LEU A 87 -7.32 -1.69 -10.60
C LEU A 87 -6.04 -2.07 -11.34
N VAL A 88 -6.13 -2.30 -12.65
CA VAL A 88 -4.95 -2.66 -13.46
C VAL A 88 -3.89 -1.57 -13.43
N SER A 89 -4.28 -0.30 -13.52
CA SER A 89 -3.34 0.83 -13.42
C SER A 89 -2.64 0.87 -12.06
N CYS A 90 -3.37 0.62 -10.97
CA CYS A 90 -2.80 0.54 -9.62
C CYS A 90 -1.79 -0.61 -9.49
N TYR A 91 -2.13 -1.79 -10.00
CA TYR A 91 -1.19 -2.92 -9.98
C TYR A 91 0.05 -2.66 -10.83
N LEU A 92 -0.11 -2.08 -12.03
CA LEU A 92 1.03 -1.70 -12.87
C LEU A 92 1.95 -0.70 -12.16
N MET A 93 1.37 0.30 -11.49
CA MET A 93 2.13 1.27 -10.69
C MET A 93 2.80 0.60 -9.50
N THR A 94 2.10 -0.28 -8.79
CA THR A 94 2.65 -0.99 -7.61
C THR A 94 3.80 -1.92 -8.00
N ILE A 95 3.63 -2.68 -9.08
CA ILE A 95 4.69 -3.55 -9.63
C ILE A 95 5.84 -2.70 -10.19
N GLY A 96 5.57 -1.61 -10.89
CA GLY A 96 6.60 -0.76 -11.46
C GLY A 96 7.44 -0.01 -10.42
N THR A 97 6.80 0.52 -9.37
CA THR A 97 7.48 1.41 -8.41
C THR A 97 7.79 0.74 -7.06
N GLY A 98 7.07 -0.33 -6.69
CA GLY A 98 7.12 -0.90 -5.33
C GLY A 98 6.63 0.06 -4.23
N ASN A 99 6.07 1.21 -4.61
CA ASN A 99 5.69 2.30 -3.71
C ASN A 99 4.18 2.51 -3.71
N GLY A 100 3.52 2.25 -2.55
CA GLY A 100 2.07 2.37 -2.42
C GLY A 100 1.54 3.80 -2.59
N MET A 101 2.26 4.81 -2.11
CA MET A 101 1.83 6.21 -2.24
C MET A 101 1.67 6.62 -3.70
N LEU A 102 2.67 6.34 -4.53
CA LEU A 102 2.64 6.65 -5.97
C LEU A 102 1.58 5.83 -6.69
N SER A 103 1.42 4.57 -6.31
CA SER A 103 0.44 3.66 -6.87
C SER A 103 -1.02 4.07 -6.60
N ILE A 104 -1.25 4.91 -5.58
CA ILE A 104 -2.55 5.53 -5.30
C ILE A 104 -2.66 6.89 -5.98
N ILE A 105 -1.68 7.79 -5.80
CA ILE A 105 -1.79 9.20 -6.20
C ILE A 105 -1.89 9.35 -7.72
N VAL A 106 -1.07 8.63 -8.49
CA VAL A 106 -1.03 8.77 -9.95
C VAL A 106 -2.34 8.27 -10.58
N PRO A 107 -2.83 7.05 -10.32
CA PRO A 107 -4.13 6.63 -10.83
C PRO A 107 -5.30 7.47 -10.29
N ALA A 108 -5.27 7.88 -9.01
CA ALA A 108 -6.32 8.73 -8.45
C ALA A 108 -6.52 10.00 -9.28
N ARG A 109 -5.45 10.73 -9.56
CA ARG A 109 -5.50 11.97 -10.37
C ARG A 109 -5.93 11.72 -11.81
N ALA A 110 -5.44 10.64 -12.41
CA ALA A 110 -5.76 10.31 -13.81
C ALA A 110 -7.22 9.92 -14.00
N PHE A 111 -7.79 9.15 -13.06
CA PHE A 111 -9.15 8.64 -13.17
C PHE A 111 -10.22 9.54 -12.54
N GLU A 112 -9.88 10.48 -11.65
CA GLU A 112 -10.83 11.33 -10.94
C GLU A 112 -11.82 12.03 -11.87
N LYS A 113 -11.31 12.68 -12.93
CA LYS A 113 -12.15 13.36 -13.92
C LYS A 113 -13.11 12.39 -14.60
N LYS A 114 -12.63 11.20 -14.98
CA LYS A 114 -13.43 10.20 -15.68
C LYS A 114 -14.55 9.63 -14.80
N PHE A 115 -14.28 9.37 -13.51
CA PHE A 115 -15.32 8.98 -12.56
C PHE A 115 -16.40 10.05 -12.43
N ARG A 116 -16.01 11.31 -12.36
CA ARG A 116 -16.92 12.46 -12.27
C ARG A 116 -17.75 12.61 -13.55
N ASP A 117 -17.12 12.52 -14.73
CA ASP A 117 -17.79 12.63 -16.03
C ASP A 117 -18.82 11.51 -16.22
N MET A 118 -18.57 10.32 -15.68
CA MET A 118 -19.52 9.19 -15.69
C MET A 118 -20.56 9.25 -14.57
N GLY A 119 -20.58 10.32 -13.77
CA GLY A 119 -21.54 10.51 -12.67
C GLY A 119 -21.33 9.55 -11.50
N ILE A 120 -20.12 9.01 -11.32
CA ILE A 120 -19.77 8.10 -10.23
C ILE A 120 -19.11 8.91 -9.11
N GLN A 121 -19.52 8.66 -7.86
CA GLN A 121 -18.98 9.38 -6.70
C GLN A 121 -17.52 9.03 -6.44
N SER A 122 -16.74 10.01 -5.97
CA SER A 122 -15.30 9.86 -5.67
C SER A 122 -15.01 8.78 -4.63
N ARG A 123 -15.97 8.46 -3.74
CA ARG A 123 -15.82 7.36 -2.77
C ARG A 123 -15.66 5.98 -3.44
N VAL A 124 -16.22 5.79 -4.65
CA VAL A 124 -16.05 4.54 -5.41
C VAL A 124 -14.62 4.45 -5.92
N LEU A 125 -14.06 5.56 -6.40
CA LEU A 125 -12.65 5.64 -6.78
C LEU A 125 -11.74 5.36 -5.59
N SER A 126 -11.96 6.03 -4.45
CA SER A 126 -11.17 5.84 -3.24
C SER A 126 -11.16 4.38 -2.79
N ARG A 127 -12.33 3.74 -2.73
CA ARG A 127 -12.43 2.31 -2.39
C ARG A 127 -11.65 1.43 -3.37
N THR A 128 -11.78 1.68 -4.69
CA THR A 128 -11.08 0.89 -5.71
C THR A 128 -9.57 1.02 -5.59
N LEU A 129 -9.06 2.21 -5.26
CA LEU A 129 -7.64 2.46 -5.03
C LEU A 129 -7.14 1.70 -3.79
N GLU A 130 -7.90 1.73 -2.69
CA GLU A 130 -7.59 1.00 -1.46
C GLU A 130 -7.60 -0.52 -1.69
N ASP A 131 -8.64 -1.04 -2.33
CA ASP A 131 -8.76 -2.47 -2.65
C ASP A 131 -7.59 -2.97 -3.51
N ALA A 132 -7.08 -2.13 -4.42
CA ALA A 132 -5.97 -2.48 -5.31
C ALA A 132 -4.60 -2.34 -4.63
N VAL A 133 -4.34 -1.21 -3.99
CA VAL A 133 -2.98 -0.86 -3.55
C VAL A 133 -2.73 -1.26 -2.11
N THR A 134 -3.61 -0.90 -1.18
CA THR A 134 -3.36 -1.15 0.25
C THR A 134 -3.25 -2.64 0.55
N LEU A 135 -4.09 -3.45 -0.09
CA LEU A 135 -4.00 -4.90 0.02
C LEU A 135 -3.03 -5.51 -1.00
N GLY A 136 -3.00 -5.00 -2.22
CA GLY A 136 -2.16 -5.54 -3.29
C GLY A 136 -0.66 -5.33 -3.11
N ILE A 137 -0.24 -4.27 -2.39
CA ILE A 137 1.19 -3.97 -2.22
C ILE A 137 1.97 -5.07 -1.49
N ALA A 138 1.32 -5.79 -0.58
CA ALA A 138 1.95 -6.91 0.12
C ALA A 138 2.26 -8.11 -0.78
N LEU A 139 1.61 -8.21 -1.94
CA LEU A 139 1.87 -9.25 -2.94
C LEU A 139 3.10 -8.98 -3.81
N VAL A 140 3.65 -7.77 -3.77
CA VAL A 140 4.85 -7.40 -4.52
C VAL A 140 6.08 -7.64 -3.65
N PRO A 141 6.95 -8.61 -3.97
CA PRO A 141 8.02 -9.10 -3.08
C PRO A 141 9.05 -8.03 -2.71
N TYR A 142 9.25 -7.04 -3.58
CA TYR A 142 10.19 -5.93 -3.40
C TYR A 142 9.50 -4.62 -2.94
N SER A 143 8.25 -4.70 -2.51
CA SER A 143 7.57 -3.55 -1.92
C SER A 143 8.00 -3.30 -0.47
N MET A 144 7.79 -2.07 0.00
CA MET A 144 8.05 -1.71 1.39
C MET A 144 7.24 -2.59 2.37
N ALA A 145 5.99 -2.91 2.04
CA ALA A 145 5.14 -3.77 2.87
C ALA A 145 5.68 -5.21 2.95
N ALA A 146 6.09 -5.79 1.81
CA ALA A 146 6.67 -7.13 1.78
C ALA A 146 7.98 -7.20 2.58
N PHE A 147 8.87 -6.22 2.44
CA PHE A 147 10.10 -6.17 3.22
C PHE A 147 9.85 -6.09 4.72
N PHE A 148 8.84 -5.32 5.14
CA PHE A 148 8.44 -5.26 6.53
C PHE A 148 7.96 -6.62 7.05
N ILE A 149 7.08 -7.29 6.29
CA ILE A 149 6.55 -8.63 6.63
C ILE A 149 7.70 -9.64 6.76
N VAL A 150 8.57 -9.72 5.76
CA VAL A 150 9.76 -10.59 5.75
C VAL A 150 10.68 -10.28 6.95
N GLY A 151 10.91 -9.00 7.21
CA GLY A 151 11.74 -8.56 8.33
C GLY A 151 11.21 -8.97 9.70
N VAL A 152 9.89 -8.92 9.89
CA VAL A 152 9.23 -9.24 11.17
C VAL A 152 9.02 -10.74 11.34
N LEU A 153 8.48 -11.41 10.32
CA LEU A 153 8.12 -12.82 10.39
C LEU A 153 9.31 -13.75 10.15
N LYS A 154 10.40 -13.23 9.55
CA LYS A 154 11.60 -14.02 9.18
C LYS A 154 11.29 -15.19 8.23
N ILE A 155 10.30 -14.99 7.35
CA ILE A 155 9.93 -15.92 6.27
C ILE A 155 10.20 -15.23 4.94
N ASP A 156 10.40 -16.00 3.88
CA ASP A 156 10.57 -15.44 2.53
C ASP A 156 9.23 -14.91 1.98
N ALA A 157 9.31 -13.88 1.14
CA ALA A 157 8.13 -13.30 0.49
C ALA A 157 7.37 -14.36 -0.34
N MET A 158 8.08 -15.23 -1.03
CA MET A 158 7.48 -16.30 -1.83
C MET A 158 6.74 -17.35 -1.02
N GLN A 159 6.99 -17.44 0.29
CA GLN A 159 6.29 -18.39 1.17
C GLN A 159 4.94 -17.87 1.64
N TYR A 160 4.80 -16.54 1.94
CA TYR A 160 3.54 -16.01 2.44
C TYR A 160 2.60 -15.53 1.33
N ILE A 161 3.11 -15.12 0.16
CA ILE A 161 2.28 -14.58 -0.94
C ILE A 161 1.17 -15.53 -1.37
N PRO A 162 1.39 -16.85 -1.55
CA PRO A 162 0.32 -17.78 -1.90
C PRO A 162 -0.77 -17.89 -0.83
N ASP A 163 -0.39 -17.75 0.45
CA ASP A 163 -1.31 -17.88 1.60
C ASP A 163 -2.03 -16.58 1.95
N ALA A 164 -1.72 -15.48 1.26
CA ALA A 164 -2.33 -14.17 1.45
C ALA A 164 -3.72 -14.08 0.80
N PHE A 165 -4.65 -14.96 1.15
CA PHE A 165 -5.97 -15.12 0.51
C PHE A 165 -6.77 -13.82 0.45
N VAL A 166 -6.75 -12.98 1.50
CA VAL A 166 -7.47 -11.71 1.54
C VAL A 166 -6.98 -10.78 0.43
N ASN A 167 -5.68 -10.73 0.22
CA ASN A 167 -5.06 -9.85 -0.78
C ASN A 167 -5.40 -10.28 -2.22
N TRP A 168 -5.68 -11.56 -2.44
CA TRP A 168 -6.12 -12.08 -3.73
C TRP A 168 -7.63 -11.93 -3.96
N ILE A 169 -8.44 -12.11 -2.91
CA ILE A 169 -9.90 -12.14 -3.01
C ILE A 169 -10.48 -10.73 -3.16
N VAL A 170 -9.95 -9.73 -2.45
CA VAL A 170 -10.52 -8.38 -2.44
C VAL A 170 -10.59 -7.71 -3.81
N PRO A 171 -9.55 -7.76 -4.68
CA PRO A 171 -9.67 -7.23 -6.04
C PRO A 171 -10.75 -7.90 -6.88
N ILE A 172 -11.02 -9.18 -6.66
CA ILE A 172 -12.09 -9.92 -7.33
C ILE A 172 -13.46 -9.38 -6.90
N PHE A 173 -13.66 -9.13 -5.61
CA PHE A 173 -14.88 -8.49 -5.12
C PHE A 173 -15.05 -7.08 -5.67
N SER A 174 -13.99 -6.29 -5.73
CA SER A 174 -14.03 -4.94 -6.29
C SER A 174 -14.45 -4.96 -7.76
N LEU A 175 -13.96 -5.94 -8.54
CA LEU A 175 -14.39 -6.18 -9.92
C LEU A 175 -15.86 -6.60 -10.01
N THR A 176 -16.30 -7.56 -9.18
CA THR A 176 -17.70 -8.00 -9.20
C THR A 176 -18.66 -6.86 -8.90
N TYR A 177 -18.33 -5.98 -7.95
CA TYR A 177 -19.12 -4.77 -7.69
C TYR A 177 -19.11 -3.80 -8.88
N GLY A 178 -17.98 -3.70 -9.58
CA GLY A 178 -17.85 -2.88 -10.77
C GLY A 178 -18.75 -3.33 -11.92
N PHE A 179 -18.83 -4.62 -12.17
CA PHE A 179 -19.63 -5.17 -13.26
C PHE A 179 -21.11 -5.34 -12.92
N THR A 180 -21.46 -5.69 -11.68
CA THR A 180 -22.84 -5.84 -11.24
C THR A 180 -23.53 -4.50 -10.99
N GLY A 181 -22.78 -3.41 -10.86
CA GLY A 181 -23.32 -2.10 -10.48
C GLY A 181 -23.70 -2.01 -9.00
N PHE A 182 -23.53 -3.08 -8.22
CA PHE A 182 -23.75 -3.10 -6.79
C PHE A 182 -22.72 -2.20 -6.08
N ALA A 183 -23.22 -1.34 -5.19
CA ALA A 183 -22.37 -0.37 -4.49
C ALA A 183 -21.60 0.62 -5.41
N ILE A 184 -22.06 0.85 -6.64
CA ILE A 184 -21.63 1.99 -7.45
C ILE A 184 -22.60 3.16 -7.13
N TRP A 185 -22.15 4.06 -6.27
CA TRP A 185 -22.93 5.25 -5.94
C TRP A 185 -22.78 6.29 -7.06
N LYS A 186 -23.92 6.68 -7.64
CA LYS A 186 -24.00 7.75 -8.63
C LYS A 186 -24.08 9.12 -7.93
N ILE A 187 -23.55 10.13 -8.57
CA ILE A 187 -23.69 11.53 -8.12
C ILE A 187 -25.16 11.91 -8.30
N ASN A 188 -25.83 12.25 -7.19
CA ASN A 188 -27.19 12.78 -7.25
C ASN A 188 -27.09 14.22 -7.75
N LYS A 189 -27.57 14.48 -8.96
CA LYS A 189 -27.54 15.81 -9.58
C LYS A 189 -28.42 16.82 -8.83
N ASP A 190 -29.34 16.36 -8.01
CA ASP A 190 -30.26 17.21 -7.23
C ASP A 190 -29.65 17.73 -5.92
N ALA A 191 -28.53 17.17 -5.45
CA ALA A 191 -27.84 17.62 -4.25
C ALA A 191 -26.89 18.82 -4.48
N GLY A 192 -26.72 19.27 -5.71
CA GLY A 192 -25.84 20.42 -6.07
C GLY A 192 -26.42 21.79 -5.72
N ASN A 193 -27.63 21.87 -5.15
CA ASN A 193 -28.30 23.13 -4.77
C ASN A 193 -28.53 23.29 -3.25
N ALA A 194 -27.91 22.44 -2.42
CA ALA A 194 -27.93 22.71 -0.98
C ALA A 194 -26.85 23.77 -0.67
N PRO A 195 -27.21 24.90 -0.03
CA PRO A 195 -26.25 25.89 0.41
C PRO A 195 -25.32 25.22 1.44
N ALA A 196 -24.02 25.52 1.33
CA ALA A 196 -23.04 25.14 2.33
C ALA A 196 -23.51 25.67 3.69
N GLU A 197 -24.04 24.80 4.54
CA GLU A 197 -24.27 25.14 5.93
C GLU A 197 -22.91 25.41 6.56
N SER A 198 -22.76 26.65 6.95
CA SER A 198 -21.67 27.22 7.71
C SER A 198 -21.42 26.39 8.95
N GLU A 199 -20.25 25.75 9.02
CA GLU A 199 -19.69 25.36 10.30
C GLU A 199 -19.27 26.63 11.05
N ALA A 200 -20.07 26.97 12.08
CA ALA A 200 -19.72 27.90 13.14
C ALA A 200 -19.04 27.13 14.28
#